data_835f03ff81e75591ef66aa98a1e793ee
#
_entry.id   835f03ff81e75591ef66aa98a1e793ee
#
_cell.length_a   1.000
_cell.length_b   1.000
_cell.length_c   1.000
_cell.angle_alpha   90.00
_cell.angle_beta   90.00
_cell.angle_gamma   90.00
#
_symmetry.space_group_name_H-M   'P 1'
#
loop_
_entity.id
_entity.type
_entity.pdbx_description
1 polymer ?
#
loop_
_entity_poly.entity_id
_entity_poly.type
_entity_poly.pdbx_seq_one_letter_code
_entity_poly.pdbx_strand_id
1 'polypeptide(L)'
;MRCLCFLFLLIAAPAAMAGEFRSIGDNAAPMYDAPSVKANALFVASRFYPVEVIVQLDAWTKVRDVAGDLAWVEKKNLSDTRTVVVTAALADVRQKAEDGASLVFQARQGVALEVIELGAGLWVKVLHRGGQTGFVRANQVWGL
;
A
#
# COMPACT_ATOMS: atom_id res chain seq x y z
N MET A 1 15.78 -3.71 58.56
CA MET A 1 15.01 -4.27 57.44
C MET A 1 14.77 -3.10 56.47
N ARG A 2 15.52 -3.09 55.38
CA ARG A 2 15.39 -2.05 54.35
C ARG A 2 14.68 -2.69 53.16
N CYS A 3 13.38 -2.36 52.97
CA CYS A 3 12.62 -2.73 51.77
C CYS A 3 13.11 -1.92 50.57
N LEU A 4 13.74 -2.59 49.62
CA LEU A 4 14.13 -2.02 48.32
C LEU A 4 12.95 -2.22 47.36
N CYS A 5 12.15 -1.17 47.17
CA CYS A 5 11.11 -1.16 46.13
C CYS A 5 11.77 -0.99 44.75
N PHE A 6 11.81 -2.07 43.99
CA PHE A 6 12.17 -2.04 42.58
C PHE A 6 10.98 -1.44 41.78
N LEU A 7 11.14 -0.20 41.36
CA LEU A 7 10.22 0.44 40.43
C LEU A 7 10.48 -0.10 39.02
N PHE A 8 9.62 -1.03 38.54
CA PHE A 8 9.63 -1.50 37.17
C PHE A 8 9.12 -0.36 36.27
N LEU A 9 10.03 0.30 35.59
CA LEU A 9 9.69 1.27 34.53
C LEU A 9 9.22 0.50 33.30
N LEU A 10 7.90 0.47 33.09
CA LEU A 10 7.30 -0.11 31.88
C LEU A 10 7.57 0.83 30.72
N ILE A 11 8.59 0.52 29.92
CA ILE A 11 8.85 1.23 28.66
C ILE A 11 7.80 0.76 27.67
N ALA A 12 6.74 1.54 27.49
CA ALA A 12 5.80 1.33 26.40
C ALA A 12 6.55 1.62 25.06
N ALA A 13 6.88 0.57 24.33
CA ALA A 13 7.36 0.73 22.95
C ALA A 13 6.25 1.41 22.13
N PRO A 14 6.55 2.46 21.34
CA PRO A 14 5.56 3.02 20.45
C PRO A 14 5.13 1.92 19.46
N ALA A 15 3.85 1.59 19.45
CA ALA A 15 3.28 0.77 18.39
C ALA A 15 3.55 1.51 17.08
N ALA A 16 4.35 0.92 16.20
CA ALA A 16 4.51 1.41 14.84
C ALA A 16 3.11 1.38 14.22
N MET A 17 2.52 2.56 14.01
CA MET A 17 1.24 2.66 13.33
C MET A 17 1.46 2.20 11.91
N ALA A 18 0.81 1.09 11.52
CA ALA A 18 0.73 0.68 10.12
C ALA A 18 0.16 1.85 9.33
N GLY A 19 0.84 2.23 8.23
CA GLY A 19 0.43 3.36 7.41
C GLY A 19 -0.99 3.17 6.87
N GLU A 20 -1.73 4.25 6.73
CA GLU A 20 -3.03 4.23 6.08
C GLU A 20 -2.81 4.27 4.57
N PHE A 21 -3.33 3.25 3.88
CA PHE A 21 -3.24 3.17 2.42
C PHE A 21 -4.58 3.46 1.75
N ARG A 22 -4.50 4.13 0.61
CA ARG A 22 -5.58 4.36 -0.34
C ARG A 22 -5.09 3.97 -1.72
N SER A 23 -5.97 3.99 -2.69
CA SER A 23 -5.60 3.82 -4.10
C SER A 23 -6.14 4.97 -4.94
N ILE A 24 -5.56 5.15 -6.12
CA ILE A 24 -6.12 6.03 -7.13
C ILE A 24 -7.41 5.42 -7.65
N GLY A 25 -8.48 6.23 -7.70
CA GLY A 25 -9.80 5.79 -8.09
C GLY A 25 -9.95 5.52 -9.59
N ASP A 26 -11.15 5.74 -10.11
CA ASP A 26 -11.51 5.32 -11.47
C ASP A 26 -10.72 6.00 -12.58
N ASN A 27 -10.23 7.21 -12.33
CA ASN A 27 -9.44 7.96 -13.29
C ASN A 27 -8.00 8.11 -12.81
N ALA A 28 -7.08 8.20 -13.75
CA ALA A 28 -5.72 8.60 -13.43
C ALA A 28 -5.72 9.99 -12.76
N ALA A 29 -4.85 10.17 -11.76
CA ALA A 29 -4.82 11.37 -10.95
C ALA A 29 -3.50 12.12 -11.11
N PRO A 30 -3.52 13.43 -11.40
CA PRO A 30 -2.33 14.25 -11.33
C PRO A 30 -1.84 14.37 -9.88
N MET A 31 -0.54 14.29 -9.71
CA MET A 31 0.15 14.43 -8.43
C MET A 31 0.94 15.74 -8.45
N TYR A 32 0.80 16.54 -7.40
CA TYR A 32 1.32 17.91 -7.35
C TYR A 32 2.34 18.10 -6.22
N ASP A 33 3.17 19.13 -6.35
CA ASP A 33 4.13 19.51 -5.31
C ASP A 33 3.51 20.32 -4.15
N ALA A 34 2.28 20.81 -4.32
CA ALA A 34 1.52 21.54 -3.30
C ALA A 34 0.01 21.25 -3.42
N PRO A 35 -0.79 21.50 -2.38
CA PRO A 35 -2.23 21.21 -2.37
C PRO A 35 -3.03 22.26 -3.17
N SER A 36 -2.78 22.35 -4.46
CA SER A 36 -3.42 23.29 -5.38
C SER A 36 -3.33 22.79 -6.82
N VAL A 37 -4.40 22.94 -7.59
CA VAL A 37 -4.40 22.67 -9.04
C VAL A 37 -3.52 23.64 -9.84
N LYS A 38 -3.10 24.74 -9.22
CA LYS A 38 -2.14 25.70 -9.79
C LYS A 38 -0.69 25.34 -9.49
N ALA A 39 -0.46 24.35 -8.62
CA ALA A 39 0.87 23.84 -8.31
C ALA A 39 1.47 23.09 -9.50
N ASN A 40 2.76 22.77 -9.40
CA ASN A 40 3.43 21.99 -10.43
C ASN A 40 2.96 20.53 -10.37
N ALA A 41 2.51 20.01 -11.51
CA ALA A 41 2.25 18.59 -11.66
C ALA A 41 3.58 17.83 -11.75
N LEU A 42 3.77 16.87 -10.87
CA LEU A 42 4.99 16.05 -10.81
C LEU A 42 4.88 14.85 -11.76
N PHE A 43 3.77 14.13 -11.69
CA PHE A 43 3.44 12.99 -12.54
C PHE A 43 1.94 12.69 -12.47
N VAL A 44 1.51 11.72 -13.25
CA VAL A 44 0.13 11.21 -13.25
C VAL A 44 0.16 9.77 -12.73
N ALA A 45 -0.54 9.53 -11.63
CA ALA A 45 -0.69 8.19 -11.09
C ALA A 45 -1.85 7.45 -11.77
N SER A 46 -1.61 6.21 -12.13
CA SER A 46 -2.61 5.37 -12.80
C SER A 46 -3.68 4.87 -11.83
N ARG A 47 -4.83 4.53 -12.38
CA ARG A 47 -5.89 3.82 -11.64
C ARG A 47 -5.33 2.64 -10.85
N PHE A 48 -5.84 2.44 -9.64
CA PHE A 48 -5.44 1.40 -8.69
C PHE A 48 -4.04 1.53 -8.09
N TYR A 49 -3.28 2.55 -8.47
CA TYR A 49 -1.97 2.76 -7.86
C TYR A 49 -2.12 3.00 -6.35
N PRO A 50 -1.43 2.23 -5.48
CA PRO A 50 -1.51 2.43 -4.04
C PRO A 50 -0.69 3.64 -3.61
N VAL A 51 -1.20 4.34 -2.60
CA VAL A 51 -0.52 5.46 -1.95
C VAL A 51 -0.68 5.38 -0.44
N GLU A 52 0.34 5.75 0.29
CA GLU A 52 0.30 5.88 1.75
C GLU A 52 -0.11 7.30 2.12
N VAL A 53 -1.14 7.43 2.94
CA VAL A 53 -1.64 8.73 3.41
C VAL A 53 -0.74 9.30 4.49
N ILE A 54 -0.23 10.51 4.27
CA ILE A 54 0.65 11.21 5.22
C ILE A 54 -0.08 12.35 5.92
N VAL A 55 -0.78 13.22 5.16
CA VAL A 55 -1.55 14.35 5.69
C VAL A 55 -2.87 14.45 4.95
N GLN A 56 -3.97 14.63 5.68
CA GLN A 56 -5.29 14.87 5.10
C GLN A 56 -5.73 16.31 5.35
N LEU A 57 -6.07 17.02 4.28
CA LEU A 57 -6.80 18.29 4.29
C LEU A 57 -8.22 18.06 3.76
N ASP A 58 -9.06 19.09 3.72
CA ASP A 58 -10.46 18.94 3.27
C ASP A 58 -10.57 18.41 1.84
N ALA A 59 -9.83 18.98 0.90
CA ALA A 59 -9.90 18.64 -0.52
C ALA A 59 -8.63 17.95 -1.05
N TRP A 60 -7.57 17.88 -0.26
CA TRP A 60 -6.25 17.41 -0.66
C TRP A 60 -5.68 16.42 0.34
N THR A 61 -4.93 15.46 -0.16
CA THR A 61 -4.20 14.49 0.64
C THR A 61 -2.73 14.46 0.21
N LYS A 62 -1.83 14.60 1.18
CA LYS A 62 -0.41 14.35 0.94
C LYS A 62 -0.16 12.86 1.07
N VAL A 63 0.49 12.31 0.10
CA VAL A 63 0.73 10.87 0.00
C VAL A 63 2.20 10.56 -0.26
N ARG A 64 2.60 9.35 0.07
CA ARG A 64 3.90 8.77 -0.27
C ARG A 64 3.68 7.66 -1.28
N ASP A 65 4.52 7.62 -2.30
CA ASP A 65 4.51 6.56 -3.30
C ASP A 65 5.47 5.41 -2.94
N VAL A 66 5.51 4.39 -3.79
CA VAL A 66 6.38 3.21 -3.60
C VAL A 66 7.87 3.55 -3.60
N ALA A 67 8.27 4.61 -4.27
CA ALA A 67 9.66 5.10 -4.27
C ALA A 67 10.03 5.91 -3.02
N GLY A 68 9.04 6.23 -2.18
CA GLY A 68 9.20 7.06 -0.99
C GLY A 68 9.01 8.56 -1.25
N ASP A 69 8.64 8.95 -2.46
CA ASP A 69 8.43 10.35 -2.83
C ASP A 69 7.08 10.86 -2.33
N LEU A 70 7.05 12.13 -1.92
CA LEU A 70 5.85 12.79 -1.41
C LEU A 70 5.21 13.64 -2.52
N ALA A 71 3.89 13.60 -2.58
CA ALA A 71 3.11 14.41 -3.50
C ALA A 71 1.72 14.70 -2.92
N TRP A 72 1.04 15.68 -3.50
CA TRP A 72 -0.33 16.02 -3.18
C TRP A 72 -1.28 15.54 -4.27
N VAL A 73 -2.40 14.97 -3.87
CA VAL A 73 -3.47 14.52 -4.76
C VAL A 73 -4.81 15.05 -4.28
N GLU A 74 -5.70 15.37 -5.21
CA GLU A 74 -7.07 15.72 -4.85
C GLU A 74 -7.78 14.53 -4.19
N LYS A 75 -8.37 14.77 -3.03
CA LYS A 75 -9.05 13.73 -2.25
C LYS A 75 -10.14 13.01 -3.05
N LYS A 76 -10.84 13.71 -3.95
CA LYS A 76 -11.86 13.13 -4.83
C LYS A 76 -11.34 12.03 -5.76
N ASN A 77 -10.03 12.00 -6.03
CA ASN A 77 -9.38 11.01 -6.89
C ASN A 77 -8.87 9.78 -6.12
N LEU A 78 -9.04 9.74 -4.80
CA LEU A 78 -8.69 8.61 -3.96
C LEU A 78 -9.88 7.66 -3.77
N SER A 79 -9.58 6.38 -3.64
CA SER A 79 -10.52 5.29 -3.37
C SER A 79 -10.11 4.54 -2.12
N ASP A 80 -11.09 3.99 -1.41
CA ASP A 80 -10.88 3.10 -0.27
C ASP A 80 -10.52 1.66 -0.69
N THR A 81 -10.61 1.35 -1.96
CA THR A 81 -10.21 0.04 -2.48
C THR A 81 -8.74 -0.20 -2.17
N ARG A 82 -8.45 -1.27 -1.43
CA ARG A 82 -7.08 -1.63 -1.08
C ARG A 82 -6.40 -2.27 -2.28
N THR A 83 -5.25 -1.76 -2.61
CA THR A 83 -4.41 -2.29 -3.69
C THR A 83 -2.97 -2.41 -3.24
N VAL A 84 -2.21 -3.21 -3.96
CA VAL A 84 -0.76 -3.30 -3.84
C VAL A 84 -0.13 -3.14 -5.21
N VAL A 85 1.10 -2.69 -5.25
CA VAL A 85 1.92 -2.64 -6.46
C VAL A 85 3.07 -3.65 -6.34
N VAL A 86 3.33 -4.37 -7.40
CA VAL A 86 4.44 -5.33 -7.45
C VAL A 86 5.78 -4.58 -7.43
N THR A 87 6.65 -4.92 -6.50
CA THR A 87 7.98 -4.36 -6.34
C THR A 87 9.08 -5.30 -6.84
N ALA A 88 8.84 -6.60 -6.83
CA ALA A 88 9.74 -7.58 -7.45
C ALA A 88 9.79 -7.41 -8.97
N ALA A 89 10.90 -7.78 -9.60
CA ALA A 89 10.99 -7.80 -11.07
C ALA A 89 9.89 -8.65 -11.70
N LEU A 90 9.60 -9.80 -11.08
CA LEU A 90 8.51 -10.70 -11.45
C LEU A 90 7.97 -11.37 -10.19
N ALA A 91 6.69 -11.19 -9.91
CA ALA A 91 6.01 -11.82 -8.79
C ALA A 91 5.16 -13.01 -9.27
N ASP A 92 5.26 -14.11 -8.54
CA ASP A 92 4.45 -15.30 -8.78
C ASP A 92 3.16 -15.21 -7.97
N VAL A 93 2.03 -15.28 -8.65
CA VAL A 93 0.71 -15.39 -8.05
C VAL A 93 0.24 -16.84 -8.16
N ARG A 94 0.03 -17.48 -7.00
CA ARG A 94 -0.19 -18.91 -6.86
C ARG A 94 -1.61 -19.24 -6.43
N GLN A 95 -2.05 -20.46 -6.68
CA GLN A 95 -3.40 -20.93 -6.32
C GLN A 95 -3.61 -21.02 -4.81
N LYS A 96 -2.54 -21.25 -4.05
CA LYS A 96 -2.53 -21.37 -2.58
C LYS A 96 -1.38 -20.55 -1.99
N ALA A 97 -1.51 -20.20 -0.74
CA ALA A 97 -0.48 -19.50 0.04
C ALA A 97 0.70 -20.43 0.41
N GLU A 98 1.30 -21.08 -0.58
CA GLU A 98 2.38 -22.05 -0.46
C GLU A 98 3.37 -21.90 -1.63
N ASP A 99 4.66 -22.03 -1.37
CA ASP A 99 5.71 -21.90 -2.39
C ASP A 99 5.63 -22.94 -3.51
N GLY A 100 5.18 -24.15 -3.18
CA GLY A 100 5.02 -25.25 -4.13
C GLY A 100 3.68 -25.25 -4.86
N ALA A 101 2.77 -24.33 -4.58
CA ALA A 101 1.46 -24.28 -5.22
C ALA A 101 1.57 -23.91 -6.70
N SER A 102 0.58 -24.34 -7.48
CA SER A 102 0.52 -24.05 -8.91
C SER A 102 0.44 -22.54 -9.17
N LEU A 103 1.12 -22.11 -10.20
CA LEU A 103 1.11 -20.74 -10.68
C LEU A 103 -0.24 -20.41 -11.33
N VAL A 104 -0.84 -19.28 -10.97
CA VAL A 104 -2.03 -18.75 -11.66
C VAL A 104 -1.60 -17.78 -12.76
N PHE A 105 -0.78 -16.78 -12.39
CA PHE A 105 -0.16 -15.84 -13.31
C PHE A 105 1.09 -15.23 -12.69
N GLN A 106 1.85 -14.52 -13.50
CA GLN A 106 2.99 -13.73 -13.07
C GLN A 106 2.72 -12.26 -13.33
N ALA A 107 3.16 -11.40 -12.42
CA ALA A 107 3.04 -9.96 -12.53
C ALA A 107 4.41 -9.29 -12.50
N ARG A 108 4.64 -8.39 -13.45
CA ARG A 108 5.88 -7.59 -13.52
C ARG A 108 5.85 -6.46 -12.52
N GLN A 109 7.02 -5.93 -12.21
CA GLN A 109 7.17 -4.71 -11.40
C GLN A 109 6.25 -3.59 -11.92
N GLY A 110 5.59 -2.90 -10.99
CA GLY A 110 4.69 -1.79 -11.31
C GLY A 110 3.24 -2.20 -11.58
N VAL A 111 2.94 -3.49 -11.67
CA VAL A 111 1.54 -3.95 -11.82
C VAL A 111 0.79 -3.75 -10.49
N ALA A 112 -0.37 -3.11 -10.56
CA ALA A 112 -1.26 -2.94 -9.42
C ALA A 112 -2.26 -4.12 -9.36
N LEU A 113 -2.46 -4.62 -8.15
CA LEU A 113 -3.37 -5.73 -7.85
C LEU A 113 -4.30 -5.31 -6.71
N GLU A 114 -5.58 -5.65 -6.81
CA GLU A 114 -6.52 -5.44 -5.73
C GLU A 114 -6.31 -6.46 -4.61
N VAL A 115 -6.34 -6.01 -3.35
CA VAL A 115 -6.26 -6.89 -2.19
C VAL A 115 -7.65 -7.39 -1.85
N ILE A 116 -7.87 -8.70 -1.97
CA ILE A 116 -9.13 -9.34 -1.59
C ILE A 116 -9.11 -9.67 -0.10
N GLU A 117 -7.99 -10.20 0.38
CA GLU A 117 -7.84 -10.69 1.74
C GLU A 117 -6.40 -10.53 2.20
N LEU A 118 -6.22 -9.93 3.36
CA LEU A 118 -4.96 -9.93 4.07
C LEU A 118 -4.84 -11.28 4.77
N GLY A 119 -4.07 -12.19 4.16
CA GLY A 119 -3.77 -13.47 4.77
C GLY A 119 -2.93 -13.32 6.03
N ALA A 120 -2.91 -14.35 6.85
CA ALA A 120 -1.97 -14.45 7.97
C ALA A 120 -0.55 -14.58 7.42
N GLY A 121 0.37 -13.75 7.89
CA GLY A 121 1.80 -13.89 7.66
C GLY A 121 2.27 -13.36 6.30
N LEU A 122 2.89 -14.25 5.51
CA LEU A 122 3.72 -13.88 4.37
C LEU A 122 2.98 -13.76 3.02
N TRP A 123 1.67 -13.99 3.00
CA TRP A 123 0.88 -14.07 1.76
C TRP A 123 -0.31 -13.12 1.77
N VAL A 124 -0.64 -12.62 0.57
CA VAL A 124 -1.78 -11.74 0.31
C VAL A 124 -2.60 -12.32 -0.84
N LYS A 125 -3.90 -12.41 -0.65
CA LYS A 125 -4.81 -12.78 -1.74
C LYS A 125 -5.14 -11.56 -2.57
N VAL A 126 -4.92 -11.67 -3.88
CA VAL A 126 -5.05 -10.56 -4.83
C VAL A 126 -5.96 -10.92 -6.00
N LEU A 127 -6.52 -9.88 -6.61
CA LEU A 127 -7.33 -9.94 -7.82
C LEU A 127 -6.66 -9.10 -8.91
N HIS A 128 -6.42 -9.70 -10.06
CA HIS A 128 -6.00 -9.00 -11.26
C HIS A 128 -7.23 -8.49 -12.05
N ARG A 129 -7.08 -7.41 -12.81
CA ARG A 129 -8.14 -6.84 -13.66
C ARG A 129 -8.86 -7.85 -14.56
N GLY A 130 -8.17 -8.89 -15.00
CA GLY A 130 -8.73 -9.96 -15.82
C GLY A 130 -9.65 -10.93 -15.08
N GLY A 131 -9.85 -10.72 -13.77
CA GLY A 131 -10.68 -11.59 -12.93
C GLY A 131 -9.93 -12.76 -12.29
N GLN A 132 -8.63 -12.90 -12.55
CA GLN A 132 -7.81 -13.95 -11.94
C GLN A 132 -7.48 -13.59 -10.50
N THR A 133 -7.63 -14.58 -9.60
CA THR A 133 -7.29 -14.45 -8.17
C THR A 133 -6.17 -15.40 -7.80
N GLY A 134 -5.42 -15.06 -6.79
CA GLY A 134 -4.38 -15.92 -6.25
C GLY A 134 -3.63 -15.27 -5.10
N PHE A 135 -2.58 -15.92 -4.66
CA PHE A 135 -1.77 -15.51 -3.52
C PHE A 135 -0.38 -15.07 -3.99
N VAL A 136 0.03 -13.88 -3.55
CA VAL A 136 1.37 -13.33 -3.76
C VAL A 136 2.09 -13.17 -2.42
N ARG A 137 3.40 -13.29 -2.41
CA ARG A 137 4.17 -13.02 -1.20
C ARG A 137 4.15 -11.53 -0.84
N ALA A 138 3.94 -11.24 0.43
CA ALA A 138 3.89 -9.87 0.94
C ALA A 138 5.17 -9.07 0.66
N ASN A 139 6.35 -9.74 0.65
CA ASN A 139 7.63 -9.09 0.36
C ASN A 139 7.87 -8.77 -1.13
N GLN A 140 6.97 -9.17 -2.02
CA GLN A 140 7.04 -8.87 -3.46
C GLN A 140 6.13 -7.72 -3.87
N VAL A 141 5.41 -7.14 -2.91
CA VAL A 141 4.45 -6.06 -3.15
C VAL A 141 4.62 -4.94 -2.11
N TRP A 142 4.08 -3.77 -2.43
CA TRP A 142 3.99 -2.62 -1.53
C TRP A 142 2.55 -2.11 -1.48
N GLY A 143 2.10 -1.65 -0.30
CA GLY A 143 0.75 -1.10 -0.10
C GLY A 143 -0.07 -1.83 0.98
N LEU A 144 0.59 -2.64 1.81
CA LEU A 144 -0.04 -3.41 2.89
C LEU A 144 -0.08 -2.67 4.22
#